data_214de0551d1e2137098e9fc064cba373
#
_entry.id   214de0551d1e2137098e9fc064cba373
#
_cell.length_a   1.000
_cell.length_b   1.000
_cell.length_c   1.000
_cell.angle_alpha   90.00
_cell.angle_beta   90.00
_cell.angle_gamma   90.00
#
_symmetry.space_group_name_H-M   'P 1'
#
loop_
_entity.id
_entity.type
_entity.pdbx_description
1 polymer ?
#
loop_
_entity_poly.entity_id
_entity_poly.type
_entity_poly.pdbx_seq_one_letter_code
_entity_poly.pdbx_strand_id
1 'polypeptide(L)'
;TNAEFKTDLERFLEAMDQPTIDGINTYFASKAARELGLKVALSGLGGDELFGGYPSFHRIPASVRTFRIPSRIPFLGEVFRHSYSFMAAFSSFQPKLGGLMKYGGTCAGAYLLQRGLFMPWELETVLDKELAIEGMRRLRPLEYIERMIVPDPKNWFGMGKDRCADQ
;
A
#
# COMPACT_ATOMS: atom_id res chain seq x y z
N THR A 1 3.43 29.89 11.77
CA THR A 1 4.37 30.49 10.80
C THR A 1 5.39 29.44 10.32
N ASN A 2 6.12 29.71 9.21
CA ASN A 2 7.17 28.80 8.71
C ASN A 2 8.31 28.58 9.75
N ALA A 3 8.58 29.56 10.59
CA ALA A 3 9.62 29.44 11.63
C ALA A 3 9.17 28.50 12.75
N GLU A 4 7.93 28.60 13.21
CA GLU A 4 7.35 27.68 14.19
C GLU A 4 7.29 26.25 13.65
N PHE A 5 6.89 26.07 12.39
CA PHE A 5 6.88 24.76 11.77
C PHE A 5 8.26 24.09 11.76
N LYS A 6 9.32 24.86 11.43
CA LYS A 6 10.70 24.32 11.45
C LYS A 6 11.13 23.87 12.84
N THR A 7 10.89 24.71 13.85
CA THR A 7 11.23 24.37 15.24
C THR A 7 10.44 23.15 15.74
N ASP A 8 9.17 23.07 15.39
CA ASP A 8 8.32 21.93 15.77
C ASP A 8 8.67 20.67 14.99
N LEU A 9 9.13 20.78 13.74
CA LEU A 9 9.59 19.65 12.96
C LEU A 9 10.80 18.96 13.59
N GLU A 10 11.76 19.73 14.11
CA GLU A 10 12.90 19.18 14.86
C GLU A 10 12.43 18.40 16.10
N ARG A 11 11.54 18.98 16.88
CA ARG A 11 10.94 18.30 18.04
C ARG A 11 10.12 17.06 17.68
N PHE A 12 9.41 17.12 16.56
CA PHE A 12 8.70 15.95 16.02
C PHE A 12 9.67 14.83 15.67
N LEU A 13 10.77 15.15 14.98
CA LEU A 13 11.79 14.16 14.60
C LEU A 13 12.48 13.55 15.84
N GLU A 14 12.74 14.34 16.87
CA GLU A 14 13.30 13.87 18.14
C GLU A 14 12.32 12.95 18.92
N ALA A 15 11.01 13.23 18.83
CA ALA A 15 9.98 12.45 19.51
C ALA A 15 9.56 11.19 18.73
N MET A 16 10.03 11.04 17.49
CA MET A 16 9.66 9.94 16.61
C MET A 16 10.48 8.68 16.95
N ASP A 17 9.83 7.60 17.37
CA ASP A 17 10.45 6.31 17.69
C ASP A 17 10.58 5.40 16.47
N GLN A 18 9.80 5.65 15.42
CA GLN A 18 9.80 4.91 14.15
C GLN A 18 9.41 5.81 12.98
N PRO A 19 9.87 5.52 11.75
CA PRO A 19 9.46 6.27 10.57
C PRO A 19 7.95 6.23 10.37
N THR A 20 7.35 7.40 10.13
CA THR A 20 5.91 7.54 9.91
C THR A 20 5.60 8.57 8.83
N ILE A 21 4.55 8.34 8.06
CA ILE A 21 4.05 9.29 7.06
C ILE A 21 2.99 10.21 7.68
N ASP A 22 2.09 9.65 8.49
CA ASP A 22 0.95 10.36 9.06
C ASP A 22 1.19 10.93 10.46
N GLY A 23 2.29 10.54 11.10
CA GLY A 23 2.65 10.96 12.46
C GLY A 23 2.77 12.46 12.60
N ILE A 24 3.22 13.17 11.56
CA ILE A 24 3.33 14.63 11.57
C ILE A 24 1.97 15.30 11.79
N ASN A 25 0.91 14.82 11.11
CA ASN A 25 -0.45 15.36 11.28
C ASN A 25 -0.95 15.14 12.72
N THR A 26 -0.71 13.93 13.25
CA THR A 26 -1.10 13.56 14.63
C THR A 26 -0.34 14.39 15.66
N TYR A 27 0.95 14.63 15.44
CA TYR A 27 1.77 15.48 16.31
C TYR A 27 1.22 16.90 16.39
N PHE A 28 0.99 17.57 15.25
CA PHE A 28 0.49 18.94 15.24
C PHE A 28 -0.95 19.05 15.77
N ALA A 29 -1.82 18.07 15.47
CA ALA A 29 -3.16 18.03 16.05
C ALA A 29 -3.12 17.88 17.58
N SER A 30 -2.25 17.00 18.09
CA SER A 30 -2.05 16.79 19.53
C SER A 30 -1.45 18.02 20.21
N LYS A 31 -0.50 18.69 19.55
CA LYS A 31 0.08 19.96 20.03
C LYS A 31 -0.98 21.03 20.16
N ALA A 32 -1.79 21.23 19.13
CA ALA A 32 -2.88 22.21 19.13
C ALA A 32 -3.92 21.92 20.24
N ALA A 33 -4.30 20.66 20.42
CA ALA A 33 -5.19 20.24 21.50
C ALA A 33 -4.60 20.57 22.88
N ARG A 34 -3.30 20.29 23.08
CA ARG A 34 -2.59 20.60 24.33
C ARG A 34 -2.52 22.10 24.60
N GLU A 35 -2.22 22.92 23.59
CA GLU A 35 -2.16 24.37 23.69
C GLU A 35 -3.54 24.98 24.08
N LEU A 36 -4.63 24.34 23.65
CA LEU A 36 -6.00 24.68 24.04
C LEU A 36 -6.41 24.12 25.42
N GLY A 37 -5.49 23.45 26.13
CA GLY A 37 -5.78 22.84 27.43
C GLY A 37 -6.67 21.59 27.39
N LEU A 38 -6.89 21.01 26.20
CA LEU A 38 -7.69 19.80 26.05
C LEU A 38 -6.89 18.57 26.51
N LYS A 39 -7.51 17.74 27.36
CA LYS A 39 -6.92 16.47 27.84
C LYS A 39 -7.20 15.30 26.91
N VAL A 40 -8.25 15.40 26.12
CA VAL A 40 -8.73 14.35 25.18
C VAL A 40 -9.20 15.02 23.92
N ALA A 41 -8.82 14.47 22.79
CA ALA A 41 -9.32 14.84 21.48
C ALA A 41 -9.87 13.58 20.76
N LEU A 42 -11.05 13.68 20.16
CA LEU A 42 -11.60 12.62 19.32
C LEU A 42 -11.11 12.81 17.90
N SER A 43 -10.70 11.71 17.27
CA SER A 43 -10.24 11.68 15.89
C SER A 43 -11.16 10.80 15.04
N GLY A 44 -11.28 11.14 13.75
CA GLY A 44 -11.97 10.31 12.75
C GLY A 44 -11.11 9.18 12.18
N LEU A 45 -9.95 8.90 12.77
CA LEU A 45 -9.08 7.78 12.37
C LEU A 45 -9.85 6.45 12.46
N GLY A 46 -9.72 5.61 11.44
CA GLY A 46 -10.43 4.33 11.34
C GLY A 46 -11.82 4.43 10.67
N GLY A 47 -12.32 5.63 10.37
CA GLY A 47 -13.60 5.78 9.68
C GLY A 47 -13.60 5.17 8.28
N ASP A 48 -12.53 5.40 7.51
CA ASP A 48 -12.40 4.84 6.16
C ASP A 48 -12.26 3.32 6.17
N GLU A 49 -11.60 2.75 7.17
CA GLU A 49 -11.48 1.31 7.38
C GLU A 49 -12.85 0.72 7.72
N LEU A 50 -13.60 1.36 8.61
CA LEU A 50 -14.89 0.87 9.09
C LEU A 50 -15.99 0.97 8.01
N PHE A 51 -16.01 2.07 7.26
CA PHE A 51 -17.05 2.35 6.25
C PHE A 51 -16.61 2.04 4.81
N GLY A 52 -15.41 1.52 4.60
CA GLY A 52 -14.88 1.19 3.28
C GLY A 52 -14.64 2.42 2.41
N GLY A 53 -14.21 3.56 2.98
CA GLY A 53 -14.01 4.84 2.29
C GLY A 53 -12.84 4.83 1.30
N TYR A 54 -11.85 3.96 1.48
CA TYR A 54 -10.71 3.91 0.55
C TYR A 54 -11.11 3.35 -0.83
N PRO A 55 -10.67 3.98 -1.92
CA PRO A 55 -10.88 3.47 -3.28
C PRO A 55 -10.37 2.03 -3.48
N SER A 56 -9.41 1.56 -2.68
CA SER A 56 -8.88 0.21 -2.73
C SER A 56 -9.93 -0.87 -2.49
N PHE A 57 -10.96 -0.61 -1.66
CA PHE A 57 -12.06 -1.54 -1.41
C PHE A 57 -12.88 -1.89 -2.67
N HIS A 58 -12.89 -1.00 -3.66
CA HIS A 58 -13.58 -1.23 -4.93
C HIS A 58 -12.59 -1.59 -6.06
N ARG A 59 -11.40 -0.99 -6.06
CA ARG A 59 -10.43 -1.17 -7.14
C ARG A 59 -9.74 -2.53 -7.08
N ILE A 60 -9.47 -3.08 -5.89
CA ILE A 60 -8.83 -4.39 -5.76
C ILE A 60 -9.73 -5.50 -6.31
N PRO A 61 -11.00 -5.65 -5.90
CA PRO A 61 -11.88 -6.65 -6.50
C PRO A 61 -12.09 -6.47 -8.00
N ALA A 62 -12.20 -5.22 -8.48
CA ALA A 62 -12.31 -4.94 -9.91
C ALA A 62 -11.06 -5.37 -10.68
N SER A 63 -9.86 -5.12 -10.14
CA SER A 63 -8.59 -5.57 -10.71
C SER A 63 -8.53 -7.09 -10.78
N VAL A 64 -8.82 -7.78 -9.69
CA VAL A 64 -8.82 -9.24 -9.63
C VAL A 64 -9.76 -9.83 -10.68
N ARG A 65 -10.99 -9.32 -10.77
CA ARG A 65 -11.97 -9.80 -11.75
C ARG A 65 -11.51 -9.59 -13.20
N THR A 66 -10.85 -8.47 -13.49
CA THR A 66 -10.38 -8.14 -14.84
C THR A 66 -9.14 -8.92 -15.23
N PHE A 67 -8.17 -9.06 -14.32
CA PHE A 67 -6.84 -9.61 -14.62
C PHE A 67 -6.66 -11.06 -14.19
N ARG A 68 -7.67 -11.74 -13.66
CA ARG A 68 -7.59 -13.13 -13.19
C ARG A 68 -7.12 -14.09 -14.28
N ILE A 69 -7.67 -13.99 -15.49
CA ILE A 69 -7.29 -14.84 -16.63
C ILE A 69 -5.94 -14.39 -17.19
N PRO A 70 -5.72 -13.10 -17.55
CA PRO A 70 -4.44 -12.65 -18.07
C PRO A 70 -3.25 -12.96 -17.16
N SER A 71 -3.40 -12.85 -15.84
CA SER A 71 -2.31 -13.10 -14.89
C SER A 71 -1.87 -14.56 -14.81
N ARG A 72 -2.66 -15.51 -15.32
CA ARG A 72 -2.32 -16.94 -15.38
C ARG A 72 -1.56 -17.33 -16.64
N ILE A 73 -1.49 -16.45 -17.62
CA ILE A 73 -0.77 -16.74 -18.87
C ILE A 73 0.73 -16.54 -18.63
N PRO A 74 1.55 -17.61 -18.75
CA PRO A 74 2.99 -17.52 -18.57
C PRO A 74 3.60 -16.45 -19.49
N PHE A 75 4.58 -15.71 -18.99
CA PHE A 75 5.33 -14.67 -19.69
C PHE A 75 4.53 -13.43 -20.12
N LEU A 76 3.19 -13.46 -20.17
CA LEU A 76 2.39 -12.30 -20.58
C LEU A 76 2.66 -11.08 -19.70
N GLY A 77 2.78 -11.29 -18.39
CA GLY A 77 3.07 -10.22 -17.44
C GLY A 77 4.43 -9.57 -17.64
N GLU A 78 5.48 -10.36 -17.96
CA GLU A 78 6.81 -9.86 -18.24
C GLU A 78 6.87 -9.10 -19.57
N VAL A 79 6.30 -9.66 -20.62
CA VAL A 79 6.24 -8.99 -21.93
C VAL A 79 5.48 -7.67 -21.83
N PHE A 80 4.32 -7.69 -21.20
CA PHE A 80 3.53 -6.48 -20.98
C PHE A 80 4.32 -5.43 -20.18
N ARG A 81 4.97 -5.82 -19.09
CA ARG A 81 5.78 -4.92 -18.27
C ARG A 81 6.91 -4.26 -19.05
N HIS A 82 7.66 -5.03 -19.84
CA HIS A 82 8.76 -4.47 -20.64
C HIS A 82 8.26 -3.52 -21.71
N SER A 83 7.21 -3.89 -22.44
CA SER A 83 6.60 -3.01 -23.45
C SER A 83 6.04 -1.75 -22.83
N TYR A 84 5.38 -1.87 -21.67
CA TYR A 84 4.83 -0.75 -20.92
C TYR A 84 5.93 0.19 -20.40
N SER A 85 7.03 -0.36 -19.85
CA SER A 85 8.17 0.42 -19.36
C SER A 85 8.82 1.23 -20.48
N PHE A 86 8.94 0.64 -21.69
CA PHE A 86 9.44 1.34 -22.85
C PHE A 86 8.51 2.52 -23.22
N MET A 87 7.20 2.31 -23.25
CA MET A 87 6.23 3.38 -23.52
C MET A 87 6.20 4.44 -22.42
N ALA A 88 6.32 4.04 -21.16
CA ALA A 88 6.30 4.94 -20.01
C ALA A 88 7.52 5.88 -19.98
N ALA A 89 8.65 5.48 -20.55
CA ALA A 89 9.82 6.35 -20.69
C ALA A 89 9.56 7.61 -21.55
N PHE A 90 8.55 7.55 -22.42
CA PHE A 90 8.16 8.67 -23.29
C PHE A 90 6.90 9.40 -22.84
N SER A 91 6.31 9.01 -21.71
CA SER A 91 5.02 9.51 -21.24
C SER A 91 4.93 9.50 -19.72
N SER A 92 4.06 10.34 -19.15
CA SER A 92 3.82 10.45 -17.70
C SER A 92 2.98 9.30 -17.13
N PHE A 93 3.09 8.09 -17.66
CA PHE A 93 2.38 6.93 -17.14
C PHE A 93 2.97 6.42 -15.82
N GLN A 94 2.12 5.94 -14.93
CA GLN A 94 2.55 5.37 -13.65
C GLN A 94 3.26 4.03 -13.88
N PRO A 95 4.53 3.85 -13.46
CA PRO A 95 5.30 2.61 -13.68
C PRO A 95 4.60 1.35 -13.17
N LYS A 96 3.83 1.46 -12.09
CA LYS A 96 3.09 0.35 -11.49
C LYS A 96 2.06 -0.33 -12.40
N LEU A 97 1.52 0.42 -13.38
CA LEU A 97 0.55 -0.16 -14.33
C LEU A 97 1.17 -1.26 -15.20
N GLY A 98 2.49 -1.24 -15.41
CA GLY A 98 3.21 -2.34 -16.05
C GLY A 98 3.09 -3.69 -15.30
N GLY A 99 2.78 -3.65 -14.01
CA GLY A 99 2.57 -4.86 -13.20
C GLY A 99 1.17 -5.45 -13.25
N LEU A 100 0.19 -4.80 -13.87
CA LEU A 100 -1.21 -5.22 -13.84
C LEU A 100 -1.43 -6.66 -14.34
N MET A 101 -0.80 -7.02 -15.46
CA MET A 101 -0.94 -8.36 -16.04
C MET A 101 -0.35 -9.46 -15.16
N LYS A 102 0.66 -9.17 -14.35
CA LYS A 102 1.31 -10.15 -13.46
C LYS A 102 0.65 -10.21 -12.09
N TYR A 103 0.33 -9.04 -11.52
CA TYR A 103 -0.08 -8.93 -10.12
C TYR A 103 -1.58 -8.62 -9.96
N GLY A 104 -2.23 -8.06 -10.98
CA GLY A 104 -3.62 -7.59 -10.88
C GLY A 104 -4.66 -8.68 -10.67
N GLY A 105 -4.34 -9.96 -10.97
CA GLY A 105 -5.28 -11.09 -10.91
C GLY A 105 -5.41 -11.76 -9.54
N THR A 106 -4.69 -11.30 -8.51
CA THR A 106 -4.81 -11.80 -7.12
C THR A 106 -5.05 -10.65 -6.16
N CYS A 107 -5.68 -10.91 -5.01
CA CYS A 107 -5.95 -9.87 -4.01
C CYS A 107 -4.65 -9.26 -3.47
N ALA A 108 -3.66 -10.09 -3.13
CA ALA A 108 -2.36 -9.63 -2.67
C ALA A 108 -1.62 -8.80 -3.72
N GLY A 109 -1.60 -9.26 -4.97
CA GLY A 109 -0.95 -8.54 -6.06
C GLY A 109 -1.63 -7.21 -6.38
N ALA A 110 -2.95 -7.18 -6.46
CA ALA A 110 -3.73 -5.97 -6.67
C ALA A 110 -3.58 -4.98 -5.50
N TYR A 111 -3.52 -5.48 -4.26
CA TYR A 111 -3.22 -4.65 -3.08
C TYR A 111 -1.81 -4.05 -3.17
N LEU A 112 -0.81 -4.86 -3.51
CA LEU A 112 0.57 -4.38 -3.68
C LEU A 112 0.66 -3.30 -4.76
N LEU A 113 -0.01 -3.46 -5.90
CA LEU A 113 -0.07 -2.46 -6.97
C LEU A 113 -0.65 -1.12 -6.49
N GLN A 114 -1.64 -1.16 -5.61
CA GLN A 114 -2.32 0.05 -5.14
C GLN A 114 -1.64 0.71 -3.95
N ARG A 115 -1.13 -0.08 -3.01
CA ARG A 115 -0.65 0.40 -1.71
C ARG A 115 0.86 0.25 -1.53
N GLY A 116 1.53 -0.61 -2.30
CA GLY A 116 2.98 -0.77 -2.24
C GLY A 116 3.71 0.52 -2.60
N LEU A 117 4.74 0.89 -1.86
CA LEU A 117 5.59 2.02 -2.20
C LEU A 117 6.46 1.68 -3.41
N PHE A 118 7.10 0.53 -3.37
CA PHE A 118 7.90 -0.04 -4.45
C PHE A 118 7.33 -1.38 -4.91
N MET A 119 7.44 -1.64 -6.18
CA MET A 119 7.14 -2.95 -6.74
C MET A 119 8.41 -3.83 -6.68
N PRO A 120 8.27 -5.19 -6.69
CA PRO A 120 9.41 -6.08 -6.59
C PRO A 120 10.55 -5.80 -7.57
N TRP A 121 10.24 -5.39 -8.80
CA TRP A 121 11.24 -5.05 -9.81
C TRP A 121 11.91 -3.68 -9.62
N GLU A 122 11.37 -2.83 -8.75
CA GLU A 122 11.94 -1.52 -8.43
C GLU A 122 12.91 -1.59 -7.26
N LEU A 123 12.87 -2.68 -6.48
CA LEU A 123 13.71 -2.83 -5.29
C LEU A 123 15.22 -2.84 -5.62
N GLU A 124 15.59 -3.41 -6.76
CA GLU A 124 17.00 -3.44 -7.19
C GLU A 124 17.54 -2.05 -7.57
N THR A 125 16.69 -1.03 -7.71
CA THR A 125 17.12 0.35 -7.97
C THR A 125 17.41 1.14 -6.69
N VAL A 126 16.89 0.69 -5.55
CA VAL A 126 16.99 1.38 -4.25
C VAL A 126 17.76 0.57 -3.20
N LEU A 127 17.93 -0.74 -3.42
CA LEU A 127 18.64 -1.66 -2.54
C LEU A 127 19.73 -2.39 -3.32
N ASP A 128 20.72 -2.90 -2.59
CA ASP A 128 21.64 -3.88 -3.13
C ASP A 128 20.88 -5.10 -3.67
N LYS A 129 21.31 -5.61 -4.81
CA LYS A 129 20.61 -6.68 -5.53
C LYS A 129 20.49 -7.97 -4.71
N GLU A 130 21.57 -8.36 -4.04
CA GLU A 130 21.59 -9.58 -3.24
C GLU A 130 20.66 -9.44 -2.02
N LEU A 131 20.67 -8.27 -1.39
CA LEU A 131 19.78 -7.94 -0.29
C LEU A 131 18.30 -7.93 -0.73
N ALA A 132 18.00 -7.37 -1.90
CA ALA A 132 16.65 -7.35 -2.44
C ALA A 132 16.13 -8.77 -2.73
N ILE A 133 16.95 -9.62 -3.37
CA ILE A 133 16.60 -11.02 -3.67
C ILE A 133 16.39 -11.82 -2.38
N GLU A 134 17.30 -11.72 -1.44
CA GLU A 134 17.22 -12.46 -0.18
C GLU A 134 16.05 -11.98 0.67
N GLY A 135 15.82 -10.67 0.73
CA GLY A 135 14.66 -10.07 1.41
C GLY A 135 13.34 -10.59 0.83
N MET A 136 13.19 -10.57 -0.49
CA MET A 136 12.00 -11.09 -1.16
C MET A 136 11.78 -12.58 -0.90
N ARG A 137 12.87 -13.37 -0.90
CA ARG A 137 12.82 -14.81 -0.64
C ARG A 137 12.39 -15.13 0.80
N ARG A 138 12.88 -14.37 1.78
CA ARG A 138 12.55 -14.57 3.22
C ARG A 138 11.19 -14.04 3.58
N LEU A 139 10.88 -12.81 3.17
CA LEU A 139 9.65 -12.13 3.58
C LEU A 139 8.41 -12.65 2.85
N ARG A 140 8.57 -13.16 1.62
CA ARG A 140 7.45 -13.62 0.77
C ARG A 140 6.27 -12.66 0.82
N PRO A 141 6.44 -11.38 0.45
CA PRO A 141 5.47 -10.33 0.76
C PRO A 141 4.08 -10.61 0.19
N LEU A 142 3.96 -11.24 -0.98
CA LEU A 142 2.66 -11.61 -1.54
C LEU A 142 1.94 -12.66 -0.70
N GLU A 143 2.64 -13.70 -0.24
CA GLU A 143 2.04 -14.71 0.64
C GLU A 143 1.64 -14.11 1.99
N TYR A 144 2.48 -13.20 2.52
CA TYR A 144 2.17 -12.48 3.75
C TYR A 144 0.90 -11.63 3.60
N ILE A 145 0.82 -10.83 2.53
CA ILE A 145 -0.35 -10.00 2.23
C ILE A 145 -1.59 -10.86 2.01
N GLU A 146 -1.47 -11.97 1.27
CA GLU A 146 -2.60 -12.89 1.03
C GLU A 146 -3.18 -13.42 2.35
N ARG A 147 -2.32 -13.85 3.28
CA ARG A 147 -2.75 -14.32 4.62
C ARG A 147 -3.44 -13.23 5.45
N MET A 148 -3.07 -11.96 5.24
CA MET A 148 -3.67 -10.83 5.96
C MET A 148 -4.98 -10.36 5.34
N ILE A 149 -5.11 -10.45 4.01
CA ILE A 149 -6.31 -9.98 3.28
C ILE A 149 -7.38 -11.05 3.18
N VAL A 150 -6.98 -12.33 3.04
CA VAL A 150 -7.93 -13.47 3.04
C VAL A 150 -8.12 -13.91 4.49
N PRO A 151 -9.21 -13.52 5.15
CA PRO A 151 -9.41 -13.85 6.54
C PRO A 151 -9.57 -15.37 6.69
N ASP A 152 -8.99 -15.92 7.75
CA ASP A 152 -9.41 -17.23 8.24
C ASP A 152 -10.94 -17.17 8.51
N PRO A 153 -11.74 -18.04 7.89
CA PRO A 153 -13.20 -18.07 8.09
C PRO A 153 -13.63 -18.12 9.55
N LYS A 154 -12.72 -18.51 10.46
CA LYS A 154 -12.96 -18.61 11.91
C LYS A 154 -12.80 -17.28 12.67
N ASN A 155 -12.13 -16.27 12.07
CA ASN A 155 -11.79 -15.01 12.76
C ASN A 155 -12.49 -13.77 12.18
N TRP A 156 -13.57 -13.95 11.43
CA TRP A 156 -14.25 -12.85 10.75
C TRP A 156 -15.19 -12.06 11.67
N PHE A 157 -14.89 -10.80 11.92
CA PHE A 157 -15.88 -9.79 12.28
C PHE A 157 -16.12 -8.86 11.08
N GLY A 158 -17.21 -9.09 10.35
CA GLY A 158 -18.04 -8.08 9.72
C GLY A 158 -17.63 -7.43 8.38
N MET A 159 -16.54 -7.77 7.71
CA MET A 159 -16.30 -7.24 6.37
C MET A 159 -16.73 -8.21 5.28
N GLY A 160 -17.64 -7.73 4.44
CA GLY A 160 -18.31 -8.39 3.30
C GLY A 160 -17.61 -9.63 2.73
N LYS A 161 -18.19 -10.75 3.05
CA LYS A 161 -17.78 -12.14 2.79
C LYS A 161 -17.57 -12.49 1.31
N ASP A 162 -17.97 -11.60 0.40
CA ASP A 162 -18.39 -12.05 -0.93
C ASP A 162 -17.50 -11.58 -2.10
N ARG A 163 -16.36 -10.94 -1.87
CA ARG A 163 -15.67 -10.28 -3.01
C ARG A 163 -14.29 -10.79 -3.39
N CYS A 164 -13.59 -11.50 -2.53
CA CYS A 164 -12.32 -12.15 -2.87
C CYS A 164 -12.28 -13.65 -2.58
N ALA A 165 -13.19 -14.20 -1.77
CA ALA A 165 -13.17 -15.60 -1.33
C ALA A 165 -13.97 -16.56 -2.23
N ASP A 166 -14.96 -16.07 -2.99
CA ASP A 166 -15.83 -16.90 -3.86
C ASP A 166 -15.35 -16.95 -5.31
N GLN A 167 -14.09 -16.73 -5.57
CA GLN A 167 -13.47 -16.83 -6.87
C GLN A 167 -12.20 -17.69 -6.83
#